data_bbd3d1f51f3012a5f0c1c2c809d27987
#
_entry.id   bbd3d1f51f3012a5f0c1c2c809d27987
#
_cell.length_a   1.000
_cell.length_b   1.000
_cell.length_c   1.000
_cell.angle_alpha   90.00
_cell.angle_beta   90.00
_cell.angle_gamma   90.00
#
_symmetry.space_group_name_H-M   'P 1'
#
loop_
_entity.id
_entity.type
_entity.pdbx_description
1 polymer ?
#
loop_
_entity_poly.entity_id
_entity_poly.type
_entity_poly.pdbx_seq_one_letter_code
_entity_poly.pdbx_strand_id
1 'polypeptide(L)'
;MKKLLFTLLLPAFCCVVIEGYAQRDDDKSDKVKMGQYNPFSENFTTIQNFIEVTGSSEITLTPDIFNILITLDEEDSKGRITISKQQDELIKELAAIGVDVEKQLKLSNINSQFAKRNQAFSAISYSLKLTSTEALIASFEIFDRLYISKVYLESYESSKLREAKIEARAAAIKDAQKAADQMAQSLNQKIGNCFQINDMSNDNSATNYTTRTALFSSAAPTSNRQAVSDATLLDAKDIKVNYRVRAKFILYY
;
A
#
# COMPACT_ATOMS: atom_id res chain seq x y z
N MET A 1 24.26 1.35 61.89
CA MET A 1 24.15 0.09 62.67
C MET A 1 23.29 -0.88 61.91
N LYS A 2 23.69 -2.12 61.87
CA LYS A 2 23.11 -3.37 61.30
C LYS A 2 23.45 -3.62 59.82
N LYS A 3 24.55 -4.38 59.71
CA LYS A 3 24.96 -5.20 58.60
C LYS A 3 24.00 -6.39 58.50
N LEU A 4 23.56 -6.76 57.30
CA LEU A 4 23.01 -8.10 57.04
C LEU A 4 23.76 -8.69 55.85
N LEU A 5 24.53 -9.73 56.18
CA LEU A 5 25.16 -10.69 55.31
C LEU A 5 24.06 -11.49 54.60
N PHE A 6 24.17 -11.68 53.30
CA PHE A 6 23.40 -12.73 52.63
C PHE A 6 24.36 -13.65 51.89
N THR A 7 24.35 -14.88 52.39
CA THR A 7 25.16 -16.02 52.03
C THR A 7 24.81 -16.59 50.66
N LEU A 8 25.88 -16.84 49.92
CA LEU A 8 25.93 -17.55 48.66
C LEU A 8 25.64 -19.04 48.87
N LEU A 9 24.62 -19.62 48.24
CA LEU A 9 24.35 -21.05 48.20
C LEU A 9 24.42 -21.53 46.77
N LEU A 10 25.50 -22.23 46.40
CA LEU A 10 25.63 -23.04 45.17
C LEU A 10 24.94 -24.41 45.38
N PRO A 11 24.16 -24.91 44.44
CA PRO A 11 23.87 -26.34 44.41
C PRO A 11 24.86 -27.05 43.49
N ALA A 12 25.46 -28.10 44.07
CA ALA A 12 26.31 -29.04 43.38
C ALA A 12 25.56 -29.87 42.34
N PHE A 13 26.13 -29.92 41.15
CA PHE A 13 25.65 -30.79 40.07
C PHE A 13 26.20 -32.19 40.28
N CYS A 14 25.31 -33.13 40.64
CA CYS A 14 25.61 -34.52 40.86
C CYS A 14 25.59 -35.29 39.53
N CYS A 15 26.75 -35.67 39.01
CA CYS A 15 26.89 -36.59 37.89
C CYS A 15 26.53 -37.99 38.36
N VAL A 16 25.42 -38.54 37.91
CA VAL A 16 25.10 -39.97 38.04
C VAL A 16 25.63 -40.68 36.79
N VAL A 17 26.68 -41.45 36.99
CA VAL A 17 27.18 -42.42 36.02
C VAL A 17 26.35 -43.69 36.19
N ILE A 18 25.59 -44.08 35.19
CA ILE A 18 24.87 -45.38 35.16
C ILE A 18 25.73 -46.31 34.33
N GLU A 19 26.42 -47.23 34.99
CA GLU A 19 27.03 -48.38 34.38
C GLU A 19 25.91 -49.40 34.08
N GLY A 20 25.60 -49.56 32.77
CA GLY A 20 24.71 -50.61 32.29
C GLY A 20 25.44 -51.89 32.04
N TYR A 21 25.17 -52.93 32.82
CA TYR A 21 25.64 -54.27 32.60
C TYR A 21 25.11 -54.85 31.29
N ALA A 22 25.99 -55.29 30.44
CA ALA A 22 25.65 -56.08 29.25
C ALA A 22 25.33 -57.51 29.66
N GLN A 23 24.07 -57.88 29.57
CA GLN A 23 23.66 -59.27 29.66
C GLN A 23 23.64 -59.86 28.24
N ARG A 24 24.48 -60.87 28.03
CA ARG A 24 24.60 -61.62 26.80
C ARG A 24 23.58 -62.78 26.89
N ASP A 25 22.48 -62.65 26.13
CA ASP A 25 21.62 -63.78 25.85
C ASP A 25 21.91 -64.28 24.42
N ASP A 26 22.41 -65.48 24.37
CA ASP A 26 22.61 -66.22 23.14
C ASP A 26 21.28 -66.77 22.61
N ASP A 27 21.21 -66.83 21.29
CA ASP A 27 20.34 -67.66 20.49
C ASP A 27 18.91 -67.18 20.20
N LYS A 28 18.82 -66.50 19.06
CA LYS A 28 17.84 -66.82 17.99
C LYS A 28 18.25 -66.13 16.68
N SER A 29 18.60 -66.92 15.72
CA SER A 29 18.88 -66.50 14.36
C SER A 29 17.59 -66.00 13.68
N ASP A 30 17.24 -64.77 13.88
CA ASP A 30 16.35 -64.08 12.97
C ASP A 30 17.15 -63.46 11.85
N LYS A 31 17.07 -64.10 10.66
CA LYS A 31 17.54 -63.59 9.41
C LYS A 31 16.87 -62.22 9.17
N VAL A 32 17.56 -61.17 9.60
CA VAL A 32 17.26 -59.81 9.15
C VAL A 32 17.48 -59.83 7.65
N LYS A 33 16.39 -59.89 6.89
CA LYS A 33 16.43 -59.60 5.45
C LYS A 33 17.05 -58.22 5.32
N MET A 34 18.34 -58.17 5.00
CA MET A 34 18.93 -56.95 4.46
C MET A 34 18.04 -56.53 3.28
N GLY A 35 17.24 -55.50 3.49
CA GLY A 35 16.55 -54.83 2.40
C GLY A 35 17.63 -54.49 1.40
N GLN A 36 17.51 -55.05 0.20
CA GLN A 36 18.35 -54.65 -0.92
C GLN A 36 18.34 -53.15 -0.98
N TYR A 37 19.44 -52.54 -0.57
CA TYR A 37 19.71 -51.13 -0.88
C TYR A 37 19.81 -51.07 -2.41
N ASN A 38 18.72 -50.65 -3.02
CA ASN A 38 18.67 -50.41 -4.47
C ASN A 38 19.28 -49.01 -4.68
N PRO A 39 20.57 -48.89 -5.03
CA PRO A 39 21.20 -47.58 -5.26
C PRO A 39 20.70 -46.89 -6.52
N PHE A 40 19.76 -47.53 -7.24
CA PHE A 40 19.12 -47.03 -8.46
C PHE A 40 17.62 -46.82 -8.29
N SER A 41 17.16 -46.39 -7.13
CA SER A 41 15.97 -45.58 -7.16
C SER A 41 16.38 -44.20 -7.73
N GLU A 42 16.71 -44.20 -8.99
CA GLU A 42 16.74 -42.98 -9.77
C GLU A 42 15.33 -42.37 -9.62
N ASN A 43 15.21 -41.41 -8.74
CA ASN A 43 14.20 -40.39 -8.92
C ASN A 43 14.54 -39.76 -10.27
N PHE A 44 14.09 -40.39 -11.35
CA PHE A 44 13.98 -39.74 -12.63
C PHE A 44 13.00 -38.58 -12.39
N THR A 45 13.54 -37.47 -11.97
CA THR A 45 12.86 -36.18 -12.14
C THR A 45 12.71 -36.12 -13.65
N THR A 46 11.54 -36.50 -14.14
CA THR A 46 11.21 -36.35 -15.55
C THR A 46 11.43 -34.90 -15.86
N ILE A 47 12.55 -34.56 -16.50
CA ILE A 47 12.87 -33.20 -16.91
C ILE A 47 11.77 -32.88 -17.95
N GLN A 48 10.70 -32.30 -17.48
CA GLN A 48 9.62 -31.87 -18.33
C GLN A 48 10.15 -30.67 -19.12
N ASN A 49 10.19 -30.79 -20.45
CA ASN A 49 10.53 -29.67 -21.30
C ASN A 49 9.52 -28.54 -21.08
N PHE A 50 10.00 -27.38 -20.73
CA PHE A 50 9.17 -26.21 -20.49
C PHE A 50 9.81 -24.94 -21.03
N ILE A 51 8.97 -23.97 -21.26
CA ILE A 51 9.36 -22.59 -21.54
C ILE A 51 8.94 -21.69 -20.38
N GLU A 52 9.83 -20.85 -19.92
CA GLU A 52 9.55 -19.86 -18.87
C GLU A 52 9.56 -18.46 -19.48
N VAL A 53 8.51 -17.71 -19.25
CA VAL A 53 8.32 -16.38 -19.79
C VAL A 53 7.82 -15.41 -18.72
N THR A 54 8.03 -14.14 -18.96
CA THR A 54 7.46 -13.07 -18.16
C THR A 54 6.45 -12.31 -19.00
N GLY A 55 5.24 -12.15 -18.49
CA GLY A 55 4.23 -11.29 -19.07
C GLY A 55 4.03 -10.05 -18.21
N SER A 56 3.66 -8.96 -18.84
CA SER A 56 3.45 -7.67 -18.19
C SER A 56 2.23 -6.96 -18.76
N SER A 57 1.67 -6.06 -17.96
CA SER A 57 0.62 -5.14 -18.40
C SER A 57 0.72 -3.83 -17.64
N GLU A 58 0.25 -2.75 -18.26
CA GLU A 58 0.07 -1.44 -17.64
C GLU A 58 -1.32 -0.93 -17.97
N ILE A 59 -2.06 -0.48 -16.96
CA ILE A 59 -3.34 0.21 -17.13
C ILE A 59 -3.22 1.58 -16.48
N THR A 60 -3.62 2.62 -17.20
CA THR A 60 -3.63 3.99 -16.73
C THR A 60 -5.04 4.38 -16.32
N LEU A 61 -5.20 4.94 -15.13
CA LEU A 61 -6.47 5.40 -14.58
C LEU A 61 -6.40 6.88 -14.24
N THR A 62 -7.46 7.60 -14.52
CA THR A 62 -7.63 8.96 -14.04
C THR A 62 -8.19 8.92 -12.62
N PRO A 63 -7.62 9.70 -11.67
CA PRO A 63 -8.16 9.81 -10.31
C PRO A 63 -9.55 10.44 -10.32
N ASP A 64 -10.42 9.91 -9.46
CA ASP A 64 -11.77 10.44 -9.24
C ASP A 64 -12.11 10.58 -7.75
N ILE A 65 -11.20 10.17 -6.86
CA ILE A 65 -11.33 10.30 -5.42
C ILE A 65 -10.15 11.12 -4.90
N PHE A 66 -10.41 12.18 -4.14
CA PHE A 66 -9.40 13.08 -3.62
C PHE A 66 -9.58 13.26 -2.12
N ASN A 67 -8.52 13.05 -1.36
CA ASN A 67 -8.50 13.32 0.08
C ASN A 67 -7.70 14.59 0.32
N ILE A 68 -8.34 15.59 0.89
CA ILE A 68 -7.81 16.93 1.08
C ILE A 68 -7.76 17.24 2.57
N LEU A 69 -6.64 17.75 3.04
CA LEU A 69 -6.51 18.31 4.37
C LEU A 69 -6.73 19.82 4.29
N ILE A 70 -7.70 20.29 5.03
CA ILE A 70 -8.06 21.71 5.15
C ILE A 70 -7.75 22.16 6.55
N THR A 71 -7.03 23.25 6.72
CA THR A 71 -6.77 23.84 8.03
C THR A 71 -7.38 25.23 8.09
N LEU A 72 -8.37 25.41 8.95
CA LEU A 72 -8.94 26.70 9.29
C LEU A 72 -8.02 27.37 10.31
N ASP A 73 -7.62 28.61 10.05
CA ASP A 73 -6.73 29.36 10.91
C ASP A 73 -7.18 30.82 10.95
N GLU A 74 -7.36 31.39 12.14
CA GLU A 74 -7.76 32.79 12.31
C GLU A 74 -6.71 33.77 11.76
N GLU A 75 -5.45 33.36 11.70
CA GLU A 75 -4.37 34.18 11.14
C GLU A 75 -4.58 34.44 9.64
N ASP A 76 -5.18 33.51 8.90
CA ASP A 76 -5.42 33.64 7.46
C ASP A 76 -6.37 34.80 7.13
N SER A 77 -7.37 35.01 8.00
CA SER A 77 -8.31 36.14 7.90
C SER A 77 -7.81 37.39 8.61
N LYS A 78 -6.61 37.40 9.20
CA LYS A 78 -6.08 38.47 10.06
C LYS A 78 -7.04 38.76 11.26
N GLY A 79 -7.65 37.73 11.82
CA GLY A 79 -8.58 37.80 12.93
C GLY A 79 -9.96 38.43 12.60
N ARG A 80 -10.25 38.61 11.29
CA ARG A 80 -11.57 39.20 10.89
C ARG A 80 -12.72 38.21 10.98
N ILE A 81 -12.42 36.91 10.78
CA ILE A 81 -13.40 35.84 10.79
C ILE A 81 -12.94 34.83 11.83
N THR A 82 -13.82 34.49 12.77
CA THR A 82 -13.54 33.45 13.76
C THR A 82 -13.59 32.06 13.12
N ILE A 83 -12.84 31.09 13.65
CA ILE A 83 -12.85 29.70 13.19
C ILE A 83 -14.28 29.13 13.16
N SER A 84 -15.08 29.40 14.18
CA SER A 84 -16.47 28.93 14.23
C SER A 84 -17.28 29.43 13.03
N LYS A 85 -17.14 30.69 12.66
CA LYS A 85 -17.84 31.27 11.51
C LYS A 85 -17.30 30.68 10.19
N GLN A 86 -15.99 30.53 10.04
CA GLN A 86 -15.41 29.87 8.86
C GLN A 86 -15.88 28.42 8.72
N GLN A 87 -16.00 27.70 9.84
CA GLN A 87 -16.49 26.32 9.86
C GLN A 87 -17.96 26.25 9.41
N ASP A 88 -18.84 27.11 9.96
CA ASP A 88 -20.26 27.13 9.59
C ASP A 88 -20.45 27.46 8.10
N GLU A 89 -19.71 28.43 7.60
CA GLU A 89 -19.74 28.83 6.20
C GLU A 89 -19.16 27.73 5.30
N LEU A 90 -18.05 27.07 5.68
CA LEU A 90 -17.47 25.96 4.95
C LEU A 90 -18.45 24.79 4.80
N ILE A 91 -19.09 24.40 5.90
CA ILE A 91 -20.09 23.33 5.92
C ILE A 91 -21.25 23.65 4.97
N LYS A 92 -21.76 24.86 5.06
CA LYS A 92 -22.88 25.33 4.23
C LYS A 92 -22.53 25.35 2.74
N GLU A 93 -21.39 25.89 2.39
CA GLU A 93 -20.95 26.01 1.00
C GLU A 93 -20.59 24.64 0.38
N LEU A 94 -19.95 23.74 1.14
CA LEU A 94 -19.68 22.37 0.68
C LEU A 94 -20.99 21.60 0.46
N ALA A 95 -21.97 21.75 1.34
CA ALA A 95 -23.28 21.14 1.14
C ALA A 95 -24.01 21.69 -0.10
N ALA A 96 -23.83 22.98 -0.43
CA ALA A 96 -24.43 23.61 -1.62
C ALA A 96 -23.90 23.04 -2.93
N ILE A 97 -22.66 22.57 -2.97
CA ILE A 97 -22.06 21.88 -4.15
C ILE A 97 -22.31 20.37 -4.17
N GLY A 98 -23.15 19.86 -3.25
CA GLY A 98 -23.54 18.45 -3.21
C GLY A 98 -22.61 17.53 -2.42
N VAL A 99 -21.69 18.08 -1.63
CA VAL A 99 -20.84 17.28 -0.74
C VAL A 99 -21.64 16.82 0.48
N ASP A 100 -21.67 15.53 0.76
CA ASP A 100 -22.23 14.96 1.99
C ASP A 100 -21.28 15.24 3.16
N VAL A 101 -21.46 16.38 3.80
CA VAL A 101 -20.56 16.88 4.87
C VAL A 101 -20.45 15.89 6.03
N GLU A 102 -21.53 15.19 6.38
CA GLU A 102 -21.52 14.24 7.49
C GLU A 102 -20.61 13.03 7.22
N LYS A 103 -20.54 12.58 5.95
CA LYS A 103 -19.74 11.42 5.56
C LYS A 103 -18.36 11.79 5.04
N GLN A 104 -18.24 12.91 4.34
CA GLN A 104 -17.06 13.28 3.57
C GLN A 104 -16.15 14.28 4.29
N LEU A 105 -16.66 15.08 5.25
CA LEU A 105 -15.85 16.01 6.04
C LEU A 105 -15.64 15.45 7.45
N LYS A 106 -14.38 15.14 7.78
CA LYS A 106 -14.03 14.57 9.08
C LYS A 106 -13.03 15.48 9.79
N LEU A 107 -13.22 15.65 11.09
CA LEU A 107 -12.23 16.33 11.92
C LEU A 107 -10.94 15.49 11.95
N SER A 108 -9.84 16.06 11.50
CA SER A 108 -8.53 15.37 11.42
C SER A 108 -7.67 15.67 12.64
N ASN A 109 -7.57 16.93 13.03
CA ASN A 109 -6.79 17.34 14.19
C ASN A 109 -7.33 18.65 14.79
N ILE A 110 -7.25 18.73 16.10
CA ILE A 110 -7.50 19.98 16.86
C ILE A 110 -6.16 20.40 17.45
N ASN A 111 -5.47 21.33 16.82
CA ASN A 111 -4.29 21.95 17.38
C ASN A 111 -4.71 22.99 18.42
N SER A 112 -4.98 22.53 19.63
CA SER A 112 -5.08 23.41 20.77
C SER A 112 -3.66 23.73 21.25
N GLN A 113 -3.14 24.89 20.90
CA GLN A 113 -1.96 25.41 21.59
C GLN A 113 -2.37 25.87 22.98
N PHE A 114 -2.54 24.95 23.89
CA PHE A 114 -2.75 25.24 25.32
C PHE A 114 -1.57 25.91 26.02
N ALA A 115 -0.51 26.23 25.28
CA ALA A 115 0.76 26.64 25.88
C ALA A 115 0.91 28.12 26.17
N LYS A 116 -0.01 28.99 25.76
CA LYS A 116 0.09 30.42 26.09
C LYS A 116 -1.23 30.97 26.60
N ARG A 117 -1.18 31.45 27.85
CA ARG A 117 -2.25 32.20 28.50
C ARG A 117 -3.04 33.06 27.51
N ASN A 118 -4.36 32.87 27.42
CA ASN A 118 -5.35 33.69 26.75
C ASN A 118 -5.48 33.63 25.23
N GLN A 119 -5.06 32.59 24.55
CA GLN A 119 -5.45 32.40 23.14
C GLN A 119 -6.37 31.19 23.01
N ALA A 120 -7.58 31.45 22.57
CA ALA A 120 -8.55 30.50 22.10
C ALA A 120 -7.97 29.73 20.87
N PHE A 121 -8.57 28.62 20.52
CA PHE A 121 -8.18 27.76 19.40
C PHE A 121 -7.70 28.55 18.19
N SER A 122 -6.45 28.35 17.80
CA SER A 122 -5.86 29.08 16.68
C SER A 122 -6.00 28.34 15.34
N ALA A 123 -6.22 27.03 15.35
CA ALA A 123 -6.37 26.25 14.12
C ALA A 123 -7.14 24.93 14.32
N ILE A 124 -7.98 24.57 13.35
CA ILE A 124 -8.69 23.29 13.27
C ILE A 124 -8.46 22.67 11.88
N SER A 125 -8.12 21.38 11.83
CA SER A 125 -7.91 20.68 10.56
C SER A 125 -8.99 19.64 10.28
N TYR A 126 -9.46 19.63 9.05
CA TYR A 126 -10.45 18.70 8.52
C TYR A 126 -9.87 17.90 7.36
N SER A 127 -10.21 16.62 7.29
CA SER A 127 -10.01 15.79 6.11
C SER A 127 -11.32 15.77 5.31
N LEU A 128 -11.26 16.23 4.07
CA LEU A 128 -12.37 16.26 3.12
C LEU A 128 -12.13 15.23 2.03
N LYS A 129 -13.08 14.30 1.85
CA LYS A 129 -13.05 13.31 0.78
C LYS A 129 -14.00 13.74 -0.34
N LEU A 130 -13.45 14.06 -1.50
CA LEU A 130 -14.22 14.40 -2.71
C LEU A 130 -14.23 13.20 -3.67
N THR A 131 -15.35 13.01 -4.37
CA THR A 131 -15.57 11.85 -5.26
C THR A 131 -15.78 12.26 -6.72
N SER A 132 -15.41 13.48 -7.05
CA SER A 132 -15.37 13.94 -8.44
C SER A 132 -14.40 15.12 -8.61
N THR A 133 -13.90 15.29 -9.82
CA THR A 133 -13.02 16.41 -10.18
C THR A 133 -13.79 17.75 -10.16
N GLU A 134 -15.06 17.73 -10.53
CA GLU A 134 -15.92 18.92 -10.52
C GLU A 134 -16.12 19.44 -9.09
N ALA A 135 -16.38 18.52 -8.13
CA ALA A 135 -16.49 18.88 -6.71
C ALA A 135 -15.15 19.41 -6.17
N LEU A 136 -14.03 18.87 -6.66
CA LEU A 136 -12.69 19.35 -6.31
C LEU A 136 -12.52 20.80 -6.77
N ILE A 137 -12.79 21.11 -8.03
CA ILE A 137 -12.66 22.47 -8.59
C ILE A 137 -13.58 23.43 -7.86
N ALA A 138 -14.86 23.09 -7.68
CA ALA A 138 -15.82 23.93 -6.96
C ALA A 138 -15.40 24.18 -5.50
N SER A 139 -14.77 23.20 -4.85
CA SER A 139 -14.26 23.35 -3.48
C SER A 139 -13.16 24.40 -3.39
N PHE A 140 -12.32 24.55 -4.41
CA PHE A 140 -11.26 25.57 -4.40
C PHE A 140 -11.82 26.99 -4.46
N GLU A 141 -12.89 27.23 -5.20
CA GLU A 141 -13.57 28.53 -5.22
C GLU A 141 -14.13 28.88 -3.83
N ILE A 142 -14.62 27.87 -3.12
CA ILE A 142 -15.10 28.04 -1.74
C ILE A 142 -13.94 28.38 -0.80
N PHE A 143 -12.82 27.66 -0.89
CA PHE A 143 -11.65 27.91 -0.05
C PHE A 143 -11.08 29.31 -0.26
N ASP A 144 -10.99 29.78 -1.49
CA ASP A 144 -10.52 31.15 -1.80
C ASP A 144 -11.47 32.21 -1.22
N ARG A 145 -12.78 32.04 -1.37
CA ARG A 145 -13.80 32.94 -0.85
C ARG A 145 -13.78 33.05 0.68
N LEU A 146 -13.51 31.92 1.36
CA LEU A 146 -13.45 31.84 2.81
C LEU A 146 -12.05 32.16 3.38
N TYR A 147 -11.12 32.59 2.55
CA TYR A 147 -9.73 32.88 2.93
C TYR A 147 -9.01 31.67 3.58
N ILE A 148 -9.33 30.46 3.15
CA ILE A 148 -8.68 29.24 3.62
C ILE A 148 -7.44 29.00 2.78
N SER A 149 -6.26 29.27 3.32
CA SER A 149 -4.99 29.21 2.59
C SER A 149 -4.23 27.91 2.78
N LYS A 150 -4.55 27.16 3.84
CA LYS A 150 -3.84 25.93 4.22
C LYS A 150 -4.63 24.70 3.75
N VAL A 151 -4.53 24.40 2.44
CA VAL A 151 -5.18 23.28 1.78
C VAL A 151 -4.13 22.38 1.15
N TYR A 152 -4.16 21.10 1.49
CA TYR A 152 -3.19 20.09 1.03
C TYR A 152 -3.91 18.88 0.43
N LEU A 153 -3.48 18.44 -0.75
CA LEU A 153 -3.86 17.15 -1.29
C LEU A 153 -3.06 16.07 -0.55
N GLU A 154 -3.72 15.23 0.25
CA GLU A 154 -3.07 14.15 0.98
C GLU A 154 -2.91 12.90 0.13
N SER A 155 -3.97 12.52 -0.59
CA SER A 155 -3.96 11.38 -1.50
C SER A 155 -5.04 11.52 -2.55
N TYR A 156 -4.86 10.80 -3.63
CA TYR A 156 -5.89 10.61 -4.66
C TYR A 156 -5.94 9.14 -5.08
N GLU A 157 -7.12 8.69 -5.45
CA GLU A 157 -7.42 7.31 -5.80
C GLU A 157 -8.35 7.26 -7.02
N SER A 158 -8.49 6.08 -7.60
CA SER A 158 -9.55 5.83 -8.58
C SER A 158 -10.52 4.78 -8.05
N SER A 159 -11.82 5.07 -8.19
CA SER A 159 -12.88 4.11 -7.86
C SER A 159 -12.76 2.81 -8.66
N LYS A 160 -12.14 2.87 -9.85
CA LYS A 160 -11.89 1.74 -10.75
C LYS A 160 -10.61 0.97 -10.45
N LEU A 161 -9.85 1.35 -9.42
CA LEU A 161 -8.55 0.76 -9.12
C LEU A 161 -8.64 -0.77 -8.93
N ARG A 162 -9.67 -1.25 -8.25
CA ARG A 162 -9.87 -2.69 -8.01
C ARG A 162 -10.12 -3.45 -9.32
N GLU A 163 -10.94 -2.91 -10.18
CA GLU A 163 -11.27 -3.51 -11.49
C GLU A 163 -10.04 -3.52 -12.39
N ALA A 164 -9.33 -2.41 -12.46
CA ALA A 164 -8.09 -2.29 -13.22
C ALA A 164 -7.01 -3.27 -12.76
N LYS A 165 -6.88 -3.53 -11.45
CA LYS A 165 -5.97 -4.56 -10.94
C LYS A 165 -6.33 -5.97 -11.45
N ILE A 166 -7.62 -6.30 -11.51
CA ILE A 166 -8.09 -7.59 -12.02
C ILE A 166 -7.81 -7.69 -13.52
N GLU A 167 -8.11 -6.64 -14.26
CA GLU A 167 -7.89 -6.58 -15.70
C GLU A 167 -6.38 -6.64 -16.03
N ALA A 168 -5.55 -5.88 -15.33
CA ALA A 168 -4.10 -5.89 -15.50
C ALA A 168 -3.52 -7.29 -15.27
N ARG A 169 -3.98 -7.99 -14.23
CA ARG A 169 -3.57 -9.37 -13.95
C ARG A 169 -3.90 -10.30 -15.10
N ALA A 170 -5.12 -10.23 -15.61
CA ALA A 170 -5.56 -11.06 -16.74
C ALA A 170 -4.78 -10.74 -18.02
N ALA A 171 -4.51 -9.45 -18.26
CA ALA A 171 -3.73 -9.01 -19.42
C ALA A 171 -2.28 -9.50 -19.35
N ALA A 172 -1.62 -9.40 -18.18
CA ALA A 172 -0.26 -9.89 -18.00
C ALA A 172 -0.13 -11.42 -18.21
N ILE A 173 -1.14 -12.20 -17.78
CA ILE A 173 -1.15 -13.66 -18.01
C ILE A 173 -1.31 -13.96 -19.50
N LYS A 174 -2.17 -13.25 -20.21
CA LYS A 174 -2.34 -13.39 -21.67
C LYS A 174 -1.08 -12.98 -22.42
N ASP A 175 -0.40 -11.94 -21.97
CA ASP A 175 0.88 -11.50 -22.54
C ASP A 175 1.96 -12.59 -22.38
N ALA A 176 2.07 -13.18 -21.19
CA ALA A 176 2.97 -14.31 -20.96
C ALA A 176 2.66 -15.52 -21.89
N GLN A 177 1.37 -15.85 -22.01
CA GLN A 177 0.95 -16.94 -22.91
C GLN A 177 1.33 -16.66 -24.36
N LYS A 178 1.08 -15.45 -24.84
CA LYS A 178 1.43 -15.02 -26.21
C LYS A 178 2.93 -15.05 -26.44
N ALA A 179 3.74 -14.59 -25.47
CA ALA A 179 5.18 -14.63 -25.57
C ALA A 179 5.71 -16.07 -25.63
N ALA A 180 5.16 -16.98 -24.81
CA ALA A 180 5.52 -18.39 -24.82
C ALA A 180 5.20 -19.04 -26.16
N ASP A 181 4.02 -18.76 -26.72
CA ASP A 181 3.59 -19.30 -28.00
C ASP A 181 4.49 -18.84 -29.15
N GLN A 182 4.82 -17.56 -29.21
CA GLN A 182 5.73 -17.00 -30.20
C GLN A 182 7.14 -17.63 -30.14
N MET A 183 7.66 -17.87 -28.93
CA MET A 183 8.95 -18.52 -28.75
C MET A 183 8.91 -20.00 -29.19
N ALA A 184 7.85 -20.72 -28.82
CA ALA A 184 7.68 -22.12 -29.20
C ALA A 184 7.56 -22.28 -30.73
N GLN A 185 6.78 -21.42 -31.37
CA GLN A 185 6.61 -21.41 -32.84
C GLN A 185 7.95 -21.17 -33.56
N SER A 186 8.81 -20.30 -33.02
CA SER A 186 10.15 -20.05 -33.58
C SER A 186 11.06 -21.29 -33.57
N LEU A 187 10.74 -22.27 -32.73
CA LEU A 187 11.44 -23.55 -32.63
C LEU A 187 10.67 -24.67 -33.34
N ASN A 188 9.58 -24.39 -34.08
CA ASN A 188 8.65 -25.34 -34.64
C ASN A 188 8.03 -26.27 -33.60
N GLN A 189 7.81 -25.74 -32.38
CA GLN A 189 7.22 -26.42 -31.23
C GLN A 189 5.91 -25.76 -30.82
N LYS A 190 5.18 -26.39 -29.91
CA LYS A 190 3.89 -25.87 -29.39
C LYS A 190 3.94 -25.80 -27.88
N ILE A 191 3.29 -24.75 -27.31
CA ILE A 191 3.07 -24.69 -25.88
C ILE A 191 1.90 -25.58 -25.47
N GLY A 192 2.03 -26.17 -24.30
CA GLY A 192 0.97 -26.90 -23.62
C GLY A 192 0.40 -26.12 -22.46
N ASN A 193 -0.07 -26.85 -21.47
CA ASN A 193 -0.67 -26.23 -20.28
C ASN A 193 0.37 -25.44 -19.47
N CYS A 194 -0.09 -24.34 -18.90
CA CYS A 194 0.65 -23.64 -17.87
C CYS A 194 0.61 -24.47 -16.58
N PHE A 195 1.76 -24.78 -15.99
CA PHE A 195 1.82 -25.58 -14.77
C PHE A 195 2.34 -24.77 -13.56
N GLN A 196 2.90 -23.57 -13.79
CA GLN A 196 3.33 -22.69 -12.73
C GLN A 196 3.12 -21.23 -13.13
N ILE A 197 2.52 -20.45 -12.24
CA ILE A 197 2.41 -18.98 -12.35
C ILE A 197 2.91 -18.39 -11.05
N ASN A 198 3.85 -17.46 -11.14
CA ASN A 198 4.33 -16.66 -10.02
C ASN A 198 3.94 -15.22 -10.25
N ASP A 199 3.21 -14.64 -9.29
CA ASP A 199 2.93 -13.23 -9.24
C ASP A 199 4.19 -12.48 -8.82
N MET A 200 4.67 -11.59 -9.67
CA MET A 200 5.86 -10.77 -9.43
C MET A 200 5.50 -9.29 -9.23
N SER A 201 4.21 -8.97 -9.21
CA SER A 201 3.76 -7.61 -8.95
C SER A 201 4.01 -7.26 -7.48
N ASN A 202 4.63 -6.12 -7.26
CA ASN A 202 4.66 -5.54 -5.92
C ASN A 202 3.31 -4.86 -5.70
N ASP A 203 2.58 -5.23 -4.65
CA ASP A 203 1.31 -4.60 -4.27
C ASP A 203 1.43 -3.07 -4.08
N ASN A 204 2.65 -2.57 -3.94
CA ASN A 204 2.98 -1.15 -3.84
C ASN A 204 2.87 -0.38 -5.17
N SER A 205 2.64 -1.03 -6.31
CA SER A 205 2.53 -0.34 -7.60
C SER A 205 1.20 0.39 -7.83
N ALA A 206 0.21 0.19 -6.96
CA ALA A 206 -0.97 1.06 -6.85
C ALA A 206 -0.80 1.94 -5.62
N THR A 207 0.26 2.69 -5.57
CA THR A 207 0.57 3.57 -4.44
C THR A 207 -0.47 4.66 -4.36
N ASN A 208 -1.18 4.68 -3.26
CA ASN A 208 -1.74 5.90 -2.72
C ASN A 208 -0.58 6.89 -2.61
N TYR A 209 -0.52 7.84 -3.52
CA TYR A 209 0.50 8.88 -3.47
C TYR A 209 0.19 9.78 -2.28
N THR A 210 0.74 9.44 -1.14
CA THR A 210 0.80 10.29 0.05
C THR A 210 1.87 11.36 -0.18
N THR A 211 1.66 12.23 -1.15
CA THR A 211 2.47 13.42 -1.28
C THR A 211 1.61 14.57 -0.79
N ARG A 212 1.91 15.11 0.38
CA ARG A 212 1.30 16.36 0.83
C ARG A 212 1.76 17.48 -0.11
N THR A 213 0.99 17.68 -1.16
CA THR A 213 1.21 18.79 -2.08
C THR A 213 0.39 19.97 -1.59
N ALA A 214 1.06 21.06 -1.20
CA ALA A 214 0.38 22.29 -0.85
C ALA A 214 -0.34 22.84 -2.10
N LEU A 215 -1.66 22.87 -2.04
CA LEU A 215 -2.48 23.41 -3.13
C LEU A 215 -2.60 24.94 -3.02
N PHE A 216 -2.48 25.47 -1.80
CA PHE A 216 -2.34 26.88 -1.54
C PHE A 216 -1.26 27.12 -0.50
N SER A 217 -0.30 28.00 -0.76
CA SER A 217 0.67 28.48 0.20
C SER A 217 0.61 30.00 0.22
N SER A 218 0.32 30.56 1.37
CA SER A 218 0.30 32.02 1.60
C SER A 218 1.69 32.68 1.58
N ALA A 219 2.73 31.93 1.28
CA ALA A 219 4.12 32.42 1.28
C ALA A 219 4.60 33.01 -0.06
N ALA A 220 3.73 33.22 -1.05
CA ALA A 220 4.10 33.90 -2.28
C ALA A 220 3.86 35.43 -2.16
N PRO A 221 4.84 36.27 -2.51
CA PRO A 221 4.68 37.73 -2.48
C PRO A 221 3.63 38.17 -3.50
N THR A 222 2.83 39.11 -3.09
CA THR A 222 1.61 39.70 -3.63
C THR A 222 1.67 40.30 -5.04
N SER A 223 2.24 39.69 -6.05
CA SER A 223 2.22 40.31 -7.38
C SER A 223 1.67 39.47 -8.54
N ASN A 224 1.24 38.24 -8.34
CA ASN A 224 0.57 37.46 -9.39
C ASN A 224 -0.48 36.50 -8.78
N ARG A 225 -1.61 37.03 -8.36
CA ARG A 225 -2.85 36.27 -8.30
C ARG A 225 -3.37 36.08 -9.73
N GLN A 226 -2.64 35.33 -10.52
CA GLN A 226 -3.26 34.69 -11.66
C GLN A 226 -4.21 33.64 -11.11
N ALA A 227 -5.47 33.69 -11.57
CA ALA A 227 -6.42 32.62 -11.36
C ALA A 227 -5.66 31.31 -11.55
N VAL A 228 -5.70 30.43 -10.53
CA VAL A 228 -5.07 29.12 -10.60
C VAL A 228 -5.66 28.47 -11.85
N SER A 229 -4.89 28.45 -12.93
CA SER A 229 -5.36 27.85 -14.17
C SER A 229 -5.59 26.37 -13.90
N ASP A 230 -6.63 25.80 -14.49
CA ASP A 230 -7.03 24.39 -14.36
C ASP A 230 -5.84 23.40 -14.44
N ALA A 231 -4.76 23.80 -15.10
CA ALA A 231 -3.55 23.01 -15.24
C ALA A 231 -2.71 22.84 -13.96
N THR A 232 -2.79 23.77 -13.00
CA THR A 232 -1.99 23.70 -11.74
C THR A 232 -2.74 22.96 -10.62
N LEU A 233 -4.06 22.88 -10.70
CA LEU A 233 -4.90 22.13 -9.78
C LEU A 233 -4.84 20.61 -10.02
N LEU A 234 -4.46 20.19 -11.22
CA LEU A 234 -4.50 18.82 -11.68
C LEU A 234 -3.10 18.20 -11.82
N ASP A 235 -2.20 18.48 -10.89
CA ASP A 235 -0.98 17.65 -10.78
C ASP A 235 -1.28 16.27 -10.10
N ALA A 236 -2.56 15.90 -10.03
CA ALA A 236 -2.97 14.54 -9.79
C ALA A 236 -2.61 13.72 -11.04
N LYS A 237 -1.42 13.13 -10.99
CA LYS A 237 -0.90 12.29 -12.08
C LYS A 237 -1.80 11.07 -12.25
N ASP A 238 -1.91 10.61 -13.49
CA ASP A 238 -2.54 9.35 -13.78
C ASP A 238 -1.99 8.22 -12.90
N ILE A 239 -2.90 7.39 -12.41
CA ILE A 239 -2.57 6.22 -11.60
C ILE A 239 -2.20 5.08 -12.54
N LYS A 240 -0.95 4.63 -12.48
CA LYS A 240 -0.48 3.50 -13.28
C LYS A 240 -0.55 2.21 -12.48
N VAL A 241 -1.32 1.26 -12.99
CA VAL A 241 -1.42 -0.10 -12.45
C VAL A 241 -0.55 -1.00 -13.29
N ASN A 242 0.62 -1.35 -12.77
CA ASN A 242 1.56 -2.26 -13.42
C ASN A 242 1.42 -3.66 -12.83
N TYR A 243 1.29 -4.66 -13.69
CA TYR A 243 1.23 -6.05 -13.28
C TYR A 243 2.29 -6.88 -14.03
N ARG A 244 2.94 -7.81 -13.32
CA ARG A 244 3.96 -8.68 -13.90
C ARG A 244 3.81 -10.09 -13.35
N VAL A 245 3.83 -11.07 -14.26
CA VAL A 245 3.77 -12.49 -13.92
C VAL A 245 4.91 -13.24 -14.58
N ARG A 246 5.38 -14.31 -13.93
CA ARG A 246 6.26 -15.29 -14.51
C ARG A 246 5.49 -16.59 -14.65
N ALA A 247 5.44 -17.15 -15.86
CA ALA A 247 4.68 -18.35 -16.17
C ALA A 247 5.57 -19.40 -16.81
N LYS A 248 5.30 -20.68 -16.49
CA LYS A 248 5.95 -21.85 -17.11
C LYS A 248 4.92 -22.68 -17.84
N PHE A 249 5.21 -22.94 -19.09
CA PHE A 249 4.38 -23.75 -19.99
C PHE A 249 5.12 -25.01 -20.42
N ILE A 250 4.39 -26.12 -20.50
CA ILE A 250 4.93 -27.34 -21.08
C ILE A 250 5.25 -27.08 -22.55
N LEU A 251 6.34 -27.66 -23.05
CA LEU A 251 6.76 -27.54 -24.43
C LEU A 251 6.63 -28.92 -25.11
N TYR A 252 5.93 -28.95 -26.26
CA TYR A 252 5.75 -30.13 -27.08
C TYR A 252 6.48 -29.98 -28.43
N TYR A 253 7.05 -31.10 -28.88
CA TYR A 253 7.66 -31.19 -30.20
C TYR A 253 6.62 -31.32 -31.30
#